data_fce0eb3b0c6690ca84f3745ec02f3efb
#
_entry.id   fce0eb3b0c6690ca84f3745ec02f3efb
#
_cell.length_a   1.000
_cell.length_b   1.000
_cell.length_c   1.000
_cell.angle_alpha   90.00
_cell.angle_beta   90.00
_cell.angle_gamma   90.00
#
_symmetry.space_group_name_H-M   'P 1'
#
loop_
_entity.id
_entity.type
_entity.pdbx_description
1 polymer ?
#
loop_
_entity_poly.entity_id
_entity_poly.type
_entity_poly.pdbx_seq_one_letter_code
_entity_poly.pdbx_strand_id
1 'polypeptide(L)'
;MSMQLSPALGINLKDYDPASILSGKLWRITEKIDGVRRFFYKDNRGIVTCYSRTGKADPWLTHITSYLERDNFPRGIIYDTELVDLELYIANVDSFLLRAETTGKASQQYSENKKELVAICFDMFKPNGDLTKGSERHQLLTKVFSKVPLYSPIFAVPYYGVLDGNDSKTLNHLMSTIIARDGEGLMLNNLDAPYLSGRSKELVKIKRFEEFLGKVIDMELGSDGTKIEGGIASLICSVPGCTVPVRVGSGFTNEERLYFAIHSPIGKLIEIDAFGRTKNKHGDISLSMPIFKKLKGTEIWESIN
;
A
#
# COMPACT_ATOMS: atom_id res chain seq x y z
N MET A 1 -18.89 -24.18 -11.77
CA MET A 1 -17.54 -24.63 -12.15
C MET A 1 -16.52 -23.91 -11.27
N SER A 2 -15.52 -24.61 -10.77
CA SER A 2 -14.38 -23.98 -10.06
C SER A 2 -13.23 -23.80 -11.06
N MET A 3 -12.62 -22.63 -11.07
CA MET A 3 -11.39 -22.35 -11.81
C MET A 3 -10.21 -22.54 -10.86
N GLN A 4 -9.17 -23.25 -11.30
CA GLN A 4 -7.94 -23.32 -10.52
C GLN A 4 -7.20 -21.98 -10.65
N LEU A 5 -7.53 -21.05 -9.76
CA LEU A 5 -6.89 -19.75 -9.66
C LEU A 5 -5.80 -19.82 -8.59
N SER A 6 -4.60 -19.41 -8.97
CA SER A 6 -3.49 -19.23 -8.02
C SER A 6 -3.06 -17.77 -8.10
N PRO A 7 -3.63 -16.89 -7.22
CA PRO A 7 -3.38 -15.47 -7.27
C PRO A 7 -1.94 -15.12 -6.93
N ALA A 8 -1.39 -14.09 -7.55
CA ALA A 8 -0.16 -13.46 -7.10
C ALA A 8 -0.36 -12.87 -5.70
N LEU A 9 0.59 -13.11 -4.80
CA LEU A 9 0.58 -12.65 -3.43
C LEU A 9 1.86 -11.86 -3.14
N GLY A 10 1.69 -10.63 -2.69
CA GLY A 10 2.82 -9.79 -2.29
C GLY A 10 3.44 -10.23 -0.95
N ILE A 11 4.76 -10.08 -0.86
CA ILE A 11 5.46 -10.06 0.43
C ILE A 11 5.21 -8.73 1.15
N ASN A 12 5.34 -8.71 2.48
CA ASN A 12 5.42 -7.43 3.20
C ASN A 12 6.86 -6.94 3.18
N LEU A 13 7.10 -5.69 2.79
CA LEU A 13 8.45 -5.14 2.78
C LEU A 13 9.10 -5.13 4.16
N LYS A 14 8.31 -4.93 5.21
CA LYS A 14 8.77 -4.92 6.61
C LYS A 14 9.44 -6.22 7.07
N ASP A 15 9.14 -7.34 6.42
CA ASP A 15 9.68 -8.66 6.79
C ASP A 15 11.08 -8.89 6.19
N TYR A 16 11.61 -7.92 5.43
CA TYR A 16 12.88 -8.01 4.69
C TYR A 16 13.70 -6.72 4.82
N ASP A 17 14.98 -6.79 4.50
CA ASP A 17 15.77 -5.60 4.21
C ASP A 17 15.28 -4.98 2.89
N PRO A 18 14.78 -3.72 2.90
CA PRO A 18 14.23 -3.09 1.69
C PRO A 18 15.20 -3.07 0.50
N ALA A 19 16.48 -2.82 0.75
CA ALA A 19 17.49 -2.77 -0.32
C ALA A 19 17.65 -4.14 -0.99
N SER A 20 17.56 -5.24 -0.25
CA SER A 20 17.66 -6.60 -0.79
C SER A 20 16.50 -6.99 -1.71
N ILE A 21 15.35 -6.30 -1.59
CA ILE A 21 14.16 -6.56 -2.38
C ILE A 21 14.03 -5.59 -3.54
N LEU A 22 14.27 -4.30 -3.29
CA LEU A 22 13.91 -3.22 -4.22
C LEU A 22 15.04 -2.83 -5.17
N SER A 23 16.31 -2.87 -4.72
CA SER A 23 17.46 -2.37 -5.49
C SER A 23 17.62 -3.06 -6.84
N GLY A 24 18.00 -2.28 -7.84
CA GLY A 24 18.30 -2.76 -9.19
C GLY A 24 17.05 -3.14 -10.01
N LYS A 25 15.85 -2.79 -9.54
CA LYS A 25 14.58 -3.07 -10.21
C LYS A 25 13.78 -1.79 -10.41
N LEU A 26 12.92 -1.80 -11.44
CA LEU A 26 11.90 -0.79 -11.65
C LEU A 26 10.54 -1.32 -11.20
N TRP A 27 9.86 -0.53 -10.39
CA TRP A 27 8.61 -0.90 -9.75
C TRP A 27 7.46 -0.01 -10.21
N ARG A 28 6.39 -0.61 -10.68
CA ARG A 28 5.11 0.09 -10.83
C ARG A 28 4.51 0.30 -9.45
N ILE A 29 4.20 1.54 -9.11
CA ILE A 29 3.57 1.88 -7.83
C ILE A 29 2.08 2.08 -8.04
N THR A 30 1.28 1.38 -7.24
CA THR A 30 -0.17 1.56 -7.16
C THR A 30 -0.61 1.67 -5.71
N GLU A 31 -1.80 2.20 -5.49
CA GLU A 31 -2.40 2.18 -4.17
C GLU A 31 -2.74 0.75 -3.75
N LYS A 32 -2.53 0.44 -2.49
CA LYS A 32 -3.05 -0.79 -1.89
C LYS A 32 -4.49 -0.54 -1.48
N ILE A 33 -5.39 -1.06 -2.30
CA ILE A 33 -6.82 -0.98 -2.03
C ILE A 33 -7.18 -1.99 -0.94
N ASP A 34 -7.97 -1.56 0.02
CA ASP A 34 -8.53 -2.42 1.05
C ASP A 34 -9.97 -2.81 0.68
N GLY A 35 -10.18 -4.07 0.36
CA GLY A 35 -11.44 -4.59 -0.14
C GLY A 35 -11.50 -6.10 -0.16
N VAL A 36 -12.27 -6.64 -1.09
CA VAL A 36 -12.43 -8.08 -1.27
C VAL A 36 -11.99 -8.50 -2.67
N ARG A 37 -10.87 -9.21 -2.76
CA ARG A 37 -10.30 -9.63 -4.05
C ARG A 37 -11.26 -10.53 -4.83
N ARG A 38 -11.45 -10.19 -6.11
CA ARG A 38 -12.21 -10.95 -7.10
C ARG A 38 -11.46 -11.01 -8.42
N PHE A 39 -11.70 -12.09 -9.16
CA PHE A 39 -11.19 -12.31 -10.50
C PHE A 39 -12.36 -12.38 -11.45
N PHE A 40 -12.31 -11.57 -12.51
CA PHE A 40 -13.28 -11.65 -13.60
C PHE A 40 -12.59 -12.24 -14.81
N TYR A 41 -12.97 -13.44 -15.21
CA TYR A 41 -12.45 -14.09 -16.40
C TYR A 41 -13.41 -13.90 -17.56
N LYS A 42 -12.97 -13.19 -18.60
CA LYS A 42 -13.67 -13.10 -19.87
C LYS A 42 -13.14 -14.19 -20.80
N ASP A 43 -13.94 -15.18 -21.09
CA ASP A 43 -13.55 -16.30 -21.97
C ASP A 43 -13.44 -15.86 -23.45
N ASN A 44 -13.00 -16.77 -24.33
CA ASN A 44 -12.83 -16.48 -25.75
C ASN A 44 -14.18 -16.26 -26.49
N ARG A 45 -15.30 -16.68 -25.91
CA ARG A 45 -16.65 -16.41 -26.42
C ARG A 45 -17.17 -15.05 -25.98
N GLY A 46 -16.51 -14.42 -25.01
CA GLY A 46 -16.88 -13.12 -24.47
C GLY A 46 -17.72 -13.19 -23.19
N ILE A 47 -17.97 -14.38 -22.66
CA ILE A 47 -18.73 -14.58 -21.42
C ILE A 47 -17.81 -14.31 -20.23
N VAL A 48 -18.30 -13.52 -19.25
CA VAL A 48 -17.55 -13.16 -18.05
C VAL A 48 -18.08 -13.93 -16.84
N THR A 49 -17.16 -14.59 -16.15
CA THR A 49 -17.44 -15.25 -14.86
C THR A 49 -16.59 -14.64 -13.76
N CYS A 50 -17.23 -14.31 -12.64
CA CYS A 50 -16.54 -13.83 -11.44
C CYS A 50 -16.15 -15.00 -10.54
N TYR A 51 -14.94 -14.91 -9.96
CA TYR A 51 -14.41 -15.89 -9.00
C TYR A 51 -13.86 -15.23 -7.75
N SER A 52 -14.04 -15.89 -6.62
CA SER A 52 -13.36 -15.53 -5.38
C SER A 52 -11.86 -15.83 -5.46
N ARG A 53 -11.09 -15.34 -4.48
CA ARG A 53 -9.65 -15.64 -4.33
C ARG A 53 -9.32 -17.14 -4.32
N THR A 54 -10.26 -17.98 -3.90
CA THR A 54 -10.10 -19.44 -3.83
C THR A 54 -10.63 -20.17 -5.06
N GLY A 55 -11.00 -19.44 -6.12
CA GLY A 55 -11.51 -20.01 -7.37
C GLY A 55 -12.99 -20.44 -7.35
N LYS A 56 -13.73 -20.11 -6.27
CA LYS A 56 -15.18 -20.37 -6.20
C LYS A 56 -15.91 -19.31 -7.02
N ALA A 57 -16.80 -19.77 -7.93
CA ALA A 57 -17.62 -18.86 -8.74
C ALA A 57 -18.56 -18.01 -7.85
N ASP A 58 -18.68 -16.74 -8.22
CA ASP A 58 -19.57 -15.77 -7.56
C ASP A 58 -20.53 -15.18 -8.62
N PRO A 59 -21.78 -15.68 -8.70
CA PRO A 59 -22.72 -15.28 -9.75
C PRO A 59 -23.40 -13.93 -9.50
N TRP A 60 -23.09 -13.28 -8.40
CA TRP A 60 -23.91 -12.16 -7.92
C TRP A 60 -23.50 -10.77 -8.42
N LEU A 61 -22.33 -10.60 -9.00
CA LEU A 61 -21.82 -9.32 -9.48
C LEU A 61 -22.18 -9.07 -10.95
N THR A 62 -23.45 -9.26 -11.30
CA THR A 62 -23.93 -9.23 -12.70
C THR A 62 -23.73 -7.89 -13.37
N HIS A 63 -23.80 -6.77 -12.65
CA HIS A 63 -23.57 -5.43 -13.18
C HIS A 63 -22.12 -5.24 -13.64
N ILE A 64 -21.13 -5.87 -12.96
CA ILE A 64 -19.72 -5.83 -13.35
C ILE A 64 -19.46 -6.83 -14.50
N THR A 65 -19.99 -8.06 -14.40
CA THR A 65 -19.78 -9.07 -15.46
C THR A 65 -20.37 -8.62 -16.78
N SER A 66 -21.63 -8.13 -16.80
CA SER A 66 -22.27 -7.62 -18.02
C SER A 66 -21.55 -6.38 -18.60
N TYR A 67 -20.93 -5.57 -17.75
CA TYR A 67 -20.14 -4.43 -18.22
C TYR A 67 -18.85 -4.92 -18.92
N LEU A 68 -18.16 -5.91 -18.36
CA LEU A 68 -16.95 -6.50 -18.91
C LEU A 68 -17.20 -7.36 -20.20
N GLU A 69 -18.44 -7.81 -20.44
CA GLU A 69 -18.81 -8.53 -21.66
C GLU A 69 -18.78 -7.66 -22.92
N ARG A 70 -18.75 -6.33 -22.79
CA ARG A 70 -18.65 -5.37 -23.89
C ARG A 70 -17.37 -5.59 -24.71
N ASP A 71 -17.41 -5.29 -26.01
CA ASP A 71 -16.31 -5.58 -26.94
C ASP A 71 -15.02 -4.77 -26.71
N ASN A 72 -15.10 -3.67 -25.98
CA ASN A 72 -13.91 -2.87 -25.61
C ASN A 72 -13.00 -3.55 -24.58
N PHE A 73 -13.46 -4.64 -23.94
CA PHE A 73 -12.66 -5.43 -23.01
C PHE A 73 -12.11 -6.68 -23.71
N PRO A 74 -10.80 -6.96 -23.64
CA PRO A 74 -10.18 -8.10 -24.29
C PRO A 74 -10.68 -9.45 -23.76
N ARG A 75 -10.78 -10.45 -24.67
CA ARG A 75 -11.17 -11.83 -24.37
C ARG A 75 -9.94 -12.68 -23.98
N GLY A 76 -10.16 -13.80 -23.30
CA GLY A 76 -9.10 -14.70 -22.84
C GLY A 76 -8.26 -14.12 -21.71
N ILE A 77 -8.79 -13.13 -20.98
CA ILE A 77 -8.07 -12.37 -19.95
C ILE A 77 -8.78 -12.50 -18.60
N ILE A 78 -7.99 -12.61 -17.55
CA ILE A 78 -8.41 -12.47 -16.15
C ILE A 78 -8.11 -11.03 -15.71
N TYR A 79 -9.14 -10.37 -15.20
CA TYR A 79 -9.06 -9.06 -14.55
C TYR A 79 -8.92 -9.30 -13.06
N ASP A 80 -7.79 -8.93 -12.49
CA ASP A 80 -7.49 -9.07 -11.06
C ASP A 80 -7.89 -7.79 -10.34
N THR A 81 -8.86 -7.90 -9.45
CA THR A 81 -9.54 -6.74 -8.90
C THR A 81 -9.70 -6.81 -7.39
N GLU A 82 -9.89 -5.65 -6.78
CA GLU A 82 -10.41 -5.50 -5.43
C GLU A 82 -11.81 -4.89 -5.50
N LEU A 83 -12.80 -5.50 -4.87
CA LEU A 83 -14.15 -4.93 -4.74
C LEU A 83 -14.18 -3.95 -3.58
N VAL A 84 -14.84 -2.82 -3.81
CA VAL A 84 -15.03 -1.75 -2.83
C VAL A 84 -16.45 -1.22 -2.93
N ASP A 85 -16.89 -0.50 -1.90
CA ASP A 85 -18.18 0.18 -1.87
C ASP A 85 -18.17 1.43 -2.75
N LEU A 86 -19.21 1.63 -3.55
CA LEU A 86 -19.32 2.76 -4.49
C LEU A 86 -19.48 4.09 -3.77
N GLU A 87 -20.22 4.16 -2.67
CA GLU A 87 -20.40 5.41 -1.93
C GLU A 87 -19.09 5.91 -1.37
N LEU A 88 -18.27 5.00 -0.82
CA LEU A 88 -16.92 5.32 -0.37
C LEU A 88 -16.02 5.75 -1.52
N TYR A 89 -16.13 5.11 -2.67
CA TYR A 89 -15.38 5.52 -3.86
C TYR A 89 -15.73 6.94 -4.29
N ILE A 90 -17.03 7.27 -4.40
CA ILE A 90 -17.49 8.60 -4.83
C ILE A 90 -17.16 9.67 -3.78
N ALA A 91 -17.40 9.40 -2.50
CA ALA A 91 -17.11 10.35 -1.41
C ALA A 91 -15.63 10.74 -1.33
N ASN A 92 -14.74 9.92 -1.89
CA ASN A 92 -13.30 10.08 -1.82
C ASN A 92 -12.62 10.24 -3.18
N VAL A 93 -13.36 10.58 -4.26
CA VAL A 93 -12.79 10.79 -5.60
C VAL A 93 -11.67 11.83 -5.58
N ASP A 94 -11.79 12.91 -4.82
CA ASP A 94 -10.74 13.92 -4.66
C ASP A 94 -9.59 13.48 -3.74
N SER A 95 -9.79 12.48 -2.89
CA SER A 95 -8.82 11.98 -1.94
C SER A 95 -8.28 10.59 -2.27
N PHE A 96 -8.85 9.87 -3.24
CA PHE A 96 -8.54 8.47 -3.57
C PHE A 96 -8.58 7.52 -2.35
N LEU A 97 -9.40 7.87 -1.34
CA LEU A 97 -9.53 7.11 -0.13
C LEU A 97 -10.65 6.10 -0.26
N LEU A 98 -10.27 4.85 -0.35
CA LEU A 98 -11.18 3.72 -0.24
C LEU A 98 -10.98 3.10 1.14
N ARG A 99 -11.84 3.42 2.09
CA ARG A 99 -11.84 2.76 3.41
C ARG A 99 -12.58 1.44 3.33
N ALA A 100 -11.92 0.38 3.72
CA ALA A 100 -12.45 -0.98 3.64
C ALA A 100 -13.24 -1.43 4.87
N GLU A 101 -13.44 -0.61 5.88
CA GLU A 101 -14.26 -1.01 7.02
C GLU A 101 -15.65 -1.53 6.62
N THR A 102 -16.14 -1.10 5.45
CA THR A 102 -17.42 -1.51 4.88
C THR A 102 -17.35 -2.76 4.03
N THR A 103 -16.23 -3.05 3.35
CA THR A 103 -16.15 -4.23 2.45
C THR A 103 -16.00 -5.55 3.21
N GLY A 104 -15.34 -5.57 4.36
CA GLY A 104 -15.31 -6.73 5.26
C GLY A 104 -16.71 -7.05 5.81
N LYS A 105 -17.49 -6.03 6.17
CA LYS A 105 -18.90 -6.16 6.58
C LYS A 105 -19.84 -6.41 5.40
N ALA A 106 -19.60 -5.77 4.25
CA ALA A 106 -20.36 -6.00 3.03
C ALA A 106 -20.20 -7.43 2.51
N SER A 107 -19.04 -8.09 2.69
CA SER A 107 -18.89 -9.50 2.37
C SER A 107 -19.79 -10.42 3.22
N GLN A 108 -20.20 -10.00 4.42
CA GLN A 108 -21.15 -10.71 5.28
C GLN A 108 -22.60 -10.29 5.02
N GLN A 109 -22.86 -9.04 4.60
CA GLN A 109 -24.19 -8.54 4.23
C GLN A 109 -24.50 -8.68 2.73
N TYR A 110 -23.87 -9.58 2.07
CA TYR A 110 -23.76 -9.80 0.62
C TYR A 110 -25.11 -9.98 -0.12
N SER A 111 -26.23 -10.00 0.56
CA SER A 111 -27.54 -10.29 -0.06
C SER A 111 -28.31 -9.09 -0.58
N GLU A 112 -28.12 -7.89 -0.04
CA GLU A 112 -29.04 -6.76 -0.30
C GLU A 112 -28.45 -5.59 -1.10
N ASN A 113 -27.13 -5.26 -1.00
CA ASN A 113 -26.53 -4.05 -1.58
C ASN A 113 -25.44 -4.29 -2.65
N LYS A 114 -25.48 -5.36 -3.39
CA LYS A 114 -24.45 -5.74 -4.38
C LYS A 114 -24.29 -4.79 -5.56
N LYS A 115 -25.30 -3.95 -5.84
CA LYS A 115 -25.25 -2.98 -6.95
C LYS A 115 -24.34 -1.79 -6.66
N GLU A 116 -23.96 -1.57 -5.42
CA GLU A 116 -23.11 -0.46 -4.97
C GLU A 116 -21.62 -0.81 -4.98
N LEU A 117 -21.28 -2.09 -5.18
CA LEU A 117 -19.89 -2.51 -5.28
C LEU A 117 -19.30 -2.19 -6.64
N VAL A 118 -18.09 -1.65 -6.64
CA VAL A 118 -17.27 -1.45 -7.84
C VAL A 118 -15.99 -2.27 -7.75
N ALA A 119 -15.43 -2.63 -8.92
CA ALA A 119 -14.18 -3.36 -9.01
C ALA A 119 -13.02 -2.42 -9.37
N ILE A 120 -11.97 -2.44 -8.59
CA ILE A 120 -10.72 -1.72 -8.88
C ILE A 120 -9.73 -2.71 -9.46
N CYS A 121 -9.47 -2.62 -10.77
CA CYS A 121 -8.59 -3.54 -11.49
C CYS A 121 -7.13 -3.10 -11.35
N PHE A 122 -6.28 -3.97 -10.83
CA PHE A 122 -4.87 -3.67 -10.62
C PHE A 122 -3.93 -4.53 -11.48
N ASP A 123 -4.39 -5.64 -12.07
CA ASP A 123 -3.62 -6.40 -13.06
C ASP A 123 -4.55 -7.09 -14.06
N MET A 124 -4.00 -7.46 -15.21
CA MET A 124 -4.67 -8.20 -16.26
C MET A 124 -3.71 -9.26 -16.79
N PHE A 125 -4.12 -10.54 -16.78
CA PHE A 125 -3.25 -11.63 -17.18
C PHE A 125 -4.01 -12.78 -17.85
N LYS A 126 -3.29 -13.65 -18.54
CA LYS A 126 -3.86 -14.85 -19.18
C LYS A 126 -4.02 -15.99 -18.18
N PRO A 127 -5.08 -16.81 -18.29
CA PRO A 127 -5.17 -18.05 -17.51
C PRO A 127 -4.00 -18.99 -17.85
N ASN A 128 -3.65 -19.89 -16.93
CA ASN A 128 -2.60 -20.92 -17.10
C ASN A 128 -1.15 -20.40 -17.14
N GLY A 129 -0.90 -19.27 -16.57
CA GLY A 129 0.42 -18.64 -16.52
C GLY A 129 0.61 -17.59 -17.60
N ASP A 130 1.08 -16.45 -17.22
CA ASP A 130 1.33 -15.34 -18.13
C ASP A 130 2.78 -14.90 -17.99
N LEU A 131 3.59 -15.20 -19.00
CA LEU A 131 5.00 -14.80 -19.07
C LEU A 131 5.19 -13.34 -19.50
N THR A 132 4.10 -12.62 -19.78
CA THR A 132 4.12 -11.21 -20.15
C THR A 132 4.68 -10.38 -18.99
N LYS A 133 5.59 -9.48 -19.30
CA LYS A 133 6.21 -8.59 -18.31
C LYS A 133 5.18 -7.69 -17.63
N GLY A 134 5.44 -7.30 -16.39
CA GLY A 134 4.61 -6.36 -15.62
C GLY A 134 4.39 -5.04 -16.35
N SER A 135 5.41 -4.54 -17.08
CA SER A 135 5.31 -3.34 -17.92
C SER A 135 4.27 -3.48 -19.04
N GLU A 136 4.26 -4.60 -19.73
CA GLU A 136 3.32 -4.86 -20.84
C GLU A 136 1.89 -5.04 -20.31
N ARG A 137 1.72 -5.76 -19.20
CA ARG A 137 0.41 -5.90 -18.55
C ARG A 137 -0.13 -4.56 -18.08
N HIS A 138 0.74 -3.69 -17.55
CA HIS A 138 0.36 -2.35 -17.17
C HIS A 138 -0.06 -1.48 -18.38
N GLN A 139 0.67 -1.57 -19.49
CA GLN A 139 0.29 -0.88 -20.73
C GLN A 139 -1.07 -1.35 -21.24
N LEU A 140 -1.33 -2.67 -21.22
CA LEU A 140 -2.63 -3.22 -21.59
C LEU A 140 -3.74 -2.68 -20.68
N LEU A 141 -3.54 -2.72 -19.37
CA LEU A 141 -4.48 -2.20 -18.38
C LEU A 141 -4.80 -0.72 -18.65
N THR A 142 -3.77 0.11 -18.78
CA THR A 142 -3.91 1.54 -19.07
C THR A 142 -4.68 1.78 -20.38
N LYS A 143 -4.35 1.04 -21.45
CA LYS A 143 -5.02 1.14 -22.75
C LYS A 143 -6.50 0.78 -22.67
N VAL A 144 -6.84 -0.27 -21.95
CA VAL A 144 -8.24 -0.73 -21.79
C VAL A 144 -9.03 0.28 -20.97
N PHE A 145 -8.50 0.69 -19.83
CA PHE A 145 -9.23 1.54 -18.90
C PHE A 145 -9.23 3.03 -19.26
N SER A 146 -8.34 3.51 -20.15
CA SER A 146 -8.40 4.88 -20.66
C SER A 146 -9.70 5.19 -21.43
N LYS A 147 -10.43 4.18 -21.85
CA LYS A 147 -11.72 4.31 -22.58
C LYS A 147 -12.94 4.01 -21.68
N VAL A 148 -12.70 3.72 -20.41
CA VAL A 148 -13.78 3.41 -19.46
C VAL A 148 -14.33 4.74 -18.90
N PRO A 149 -15.63 5.02 -19.05
CA PRO A 149 -16.23 6.23 -18.52
C PRO A 149 -16.15 6.30 -16.98
N LEU A 150 -16.14 7.52 -16.44
CA LEU A 150 -16.42 7.74 -15.01
C LEU A 150 -17.77 7.13 -14.63
N TYR A 151 -17.90 6.67 -13.40
CA TYR A 151 -19.08 5.97 -12.88
C TYR A 151 -19.35 4.59 -13.50
N SER A 152 -18.35 3.99 -14.11
CA SER A 152 -18.42 2.58 -14.51
C SER A 152 -18.31 1.67 -13.30
N PRO A 153 -18.83 0.43 -13.37
CA PRO A 153 -18.73 -0.50 -12.24
C PRO A 153 -17.33 -1.13 -12.09
N ILE A 154 -16.38 -0.75 -12.94
CA ILE A 154 -14.99 -1.20 -12.86
C ILE A 154 -14.05 -0.08 -13.32
N PHE A 155 -12.93 0.09 -12.60
CA PHE A 155 -11.90 1.12 -12.83
C PHE A 155 -10.51 0.52 -12.76
N ALA A 156 -9.50 1.23 -13.31
CA ALA A 156 -8.10 0.93 -13.03
C ALA A 156 -7.71 1.43 -11.64
N VAL A 157 -6.81 0.71 -10.97
CA VAL A 157 -6.21 1.14 -9.71
C VAL A 157 -5.45 2.46 -9.89
N PRO A 158 -5.48 3.38 -8.90
CA PRO A 158 -4.64 4.59 -8.91
C PRO A 158 -3.16 4.24 -9.08
N TYR A 159 -2.54 4.87 -10.08
CA TYR A 159 -1.15 4.64 -10.47
C TYR A 159 -0.30 5.88 -10.16
N TYR A 160 0.79 5.69 -9.40
CA TYR A 160 1.66 6.77 -8.91
C TYR A 160 2.99 6.88 -9.65
N GLY A 161 3.19 6.10 -10.71
CA GLY A 161 4.40 6.15 -11.51
C GLY A 161 5.29 4.92 -11.35
N VAL A 162 6.50 5.06 -11.88
CA VAL A 162 7.58 4.06 -11.77
C VAL A 162 8.58 4.53 -10.74
N LEU A 163 8.94 3.63 -9.83
CA LEU A 163 9.97 3.82 -8.82
C LEU A 163 11.23 3.07 -9.22
N ASP A 164 12.37 3.75 -9.22
CA ASP A 164 13.68 3.08 -9.10
C ASP A 164 13.78 2.54 -7.66
N GLY A 165 14.04 1.25 -7.51
CA GLY A 165 14.11 0.61 -6.20
C GLY A 165 15.19 1.17 -5.24
N ASN A 166 16.08 2.02 -5.73
CA ASN A 166 17.06 2.76 -4.92
C ASN A 166 16.53 4.13 -4.45
N ASP A 167 15.38 4.61 -4.98
CA ASP A 167 14.80 5.90 -4.62
C ASP A 167 13.87 5.80 -3.40
N SER A 168 14.46 5.68 -2.23
CA SER A 168 13.73 5.67 -0.96
C SER A 168 13.01 6.98 -0.66
N LYS A 169 13.47 8.13 -1.20
CA LYS A 169 12.86 9.44 -0.95
C LYS A 169 11.47 9.53 -1.58
N THR A 170 11.35 9.15 -2.86
CA THR A 170 10.06 9.10 -3.55
C THR A 170 9.10 8.12 -2.87
N LEU A 171 9.60 6.95 -2.47
CA LEU A 171 8.78 5.97 -1.77
C LEU A 171 8.23 6.51 -0.45
N ASN A 172 9.08 7.16 0.36
CA ASN A 172 8.70 7.78 1.63
C ASN A 172 7.67 8.88 1.44
N HIS A 173 7.88 9.73 0.44
CA HIS A 173 6.94 10.81 0.12
C HIS A 173 5.56 10.27 -0.26
N LEU A 174 5.51 9.27 -1.12
CA LEU A 174 4.26 8.63 -1.53
C LEU A 174 3.55 7.97 -0.33
N MET A 175 4.30 7.25 0.51
CA MET A 175 3.72 6.65 1.72
C MET A 175 3.17 7.72 2.68
N SER A 176 3.89 8.81 2.90
CA SER A 176 3.39 9.92 3.73
C SER A 176 2.10 10.51 3.16
N THR A 177 2.00 10.65 1.85
CA THR A 177 0.78 11.12 1.15
C THR A 177 -0.38 10.14 1.35
N ILE A 178 -0.13 8.83 1.23
CA ILE A 178 -1.16 7.79 1.44
C ILE A 178 -1.65 7.80 2.89
N ILE A 179 -0.73 7.91 3.86
CA ILE A 179 -1.06 7.93 5.29
C ILE A 179 -1.86 9.18 5.65
N ALA A 180 -1.49 10.35 5.14
CA ALA A 180 -2.17 11.61 5.42
C ALA A 180 -3.66 11.60 5.05
N ARG A 181 -4.05 10.70 4.15
CA ARG A 181 -5.44 10.48 3.74
C ARG A 181 -6.01 9.13 4.15
N ASP A 182 -5.46 8.53 5.21
CA ASP A 182 -5.90 7.25 5.79
C ASP A 182 -5.85 6.04 4.84
N GLY A 183 -5.09 6.08 3.74
CA GLY A 183 -4.92 4.94 2.84
C GLY A 183 -4.22 3.75 3.50
N GLU A 184 -4.44 2.53 2.98
CA GLU A 184 -3.86 1.30 3.56
C GLU A 184 -2.35 1.19 3.31
N GLY A 185 -1.86 1.71 2.17
CA GLY A 185 -0.47 1.64 1.76
C GLY A 185 -0.27 1.58 0.25
N LEU A 186 0.85 1.02 -0.16
CA LEU A 186 1.25 0.90 -1.56
C LEU A 186 1.47 -0.56 -1.97
N MET A 187 1.30 -0.82 -3.25
CA MET A 187 1.71 -2.05 -3.92
C MET A 187 2.80 -1.72 -4.94
N LEU A 188 3.90 -2.45 -4.88
CA LEU A 188 4.99 -2.38 -5.86
C LEU A 188 4.97 -3.66 -6.69
N ASN A 189 4.88 -3.52 -8.00
CA ASN A 189 4.93 -4.64 -8.94
C ASN A 189 6.15 -4.47 -9.84
N ASN A 190 7.06 -5.46 -9.86
CA ASN A 190 8.24 -5.42 -10.70
C ASN A 190 7.85 -5.38 -12.18
N LEU A 191 8.33 -4.36 -12.90
CA LEU A 191 7.99 -4.14 -14.31
C LEU A 191 8.54 -5.22 -15.25
N ASP A 192 9.62 -5.89 -14.86
CA ASP A 192 10.24 -6.94 -15.67
C ASP A 192 9.75 -8.36 -15.34
N ALA A 193 8.99 -8.51 -14.26
CA ALA A 193 8.53 -9.83 -13.83
C ALA A 193 7.24 -10.27 -14.54
N PRO A 194 7.09 -11.58 -14.83
CA PRO A 194 5.81 -12.14 -15.27
C PRO A 194 4.78 -12.15 -14.12
N TYR A 195 3.55 -12.55 -14.42
CA TYR A 195 2.56 -12.81 -13.37
C TYR A 195 2.90 -14.13 -12.65
N LEU A 196 3.37 -14.02 -11.42
CA LEU A 196 3.77 -15.17 -10.62
C LEU A 196 2.68 -15.55 -9.63
N SER A 197 2.15 -16.74 -9.77
CA SER A 197 1.19 -17.33 -8.84
C SER A 197 1.84 -17.57 -7.46
N GLY A 198 1.06 -17.34 -6.40
CA GLY A 198 1.55 -17.51 -5.02
C GLY A 198 2.36 -16.31 -4.53
N ARG A 199 3.11 -16.52 -3.45
CA ARG A 199 3.89 -15.45 -2.80
C ARG A 199 5.22 -15.25 -3.52
N SER A 200 5.48 -14.02 -3.93
CA SER A 200 6.66 -13.65 -4.70
C SER A 200 7.27 -12.34 -4.22
N LYS A 201 8.59 -12.19 -4.35
CA LYS A 201 9.34 -10.96 -4.14
C LYS A 201 9.17 -9.95 -5.30
N GLU A 202 8.51 -10.36 -6.37
CA GLU A 202 8.22 -9.50 -7.53
C GLU A 202 6.92 -8.69 -7.36
N LEU A 203 6.17 -8.99 -6.30
CA LEU A 203 5.04 -8.20 -5.84
C LEU A 203 5.25 -7.87 -4.36
N VAL A 204 5.32 -6.59 -4.03
CA VAL A 204 5.63 -6.11 -2.67
C VAL A 204 4.49 -5.24 -2.18
N LYS A 205 4.05 -5.47 -0.97
CA LYS A 205 3.09 -4.61 -0.28
C LYS A 205 3.77 -3.84 0.83
N ILE A 206 3.49 -2.55 0.86
CA ILE A 206 3.92 -1.63 1.89
C ILE A 206 2.67 -1.14 2.58
N LYS A 207 2.46 -1.63 3.81
CA LYS A 207 1.28 -1.30 4.60
C LYS A 207 1.53 -0.09 5.48
N ARG A 208 0.44 0.47 6.00
CA ARG A 208 0.44 1.49 7.04
C ARG A 208 1.37 1.10 8.19
N PHE A 209 1.98 2.08 8.80
CA PHE A 209 2.98 1.91 9.86
C PHE A 209 2.47 1.16 11.09
N GLU A 210 3.41 0.49 11.76
CA GLU A 210 3.23 0.00 13.14
C GLU A 210 3.58 1.12 14.12
N GLU A 211 2.84 1.21 15.21
CA GLU A 211 3.10 2.18 16.28
C GLU A 211 4.16 1.63 17.25
N PHE A 212 5.12 2.46 17.58
CA PHE A 212 6.16 2.19 18.56
C PHE A 212 6.20 3.31 19.59
N LEU A 213 6.61 2.96 20.82
CA LEU A 213 6.98 3.94 21.82
C LEU A 213 8.51 4.07 21.86
N GLY A 214 9.00 5.31 21.85
CA GLY A 214 10.41 5.61 21.97
C GLY A 214 10.67 6.61 23.07
N LYS A 215 11.67 6.36 23.93
CA LYS A 215 12.17 7.33 24.89
C LYS A 215 13.23 8.18 24.21
N VAL A 216 13.03 9.49 24.15
CA VAL A 216 14.01 10.42 23.59
C VAL A 216 15.25 10.45 24.49
N ILE A 217 16.41 10.12 23.93
CA ILE A 217 17.70 10.08 24.63
C ILE A 217 18.63 11.19 24.18
N ASP A 218 18.42 11.72 22.95
CA ASP A 218 19.20 12.82 22.37
C ASP A 218 18.41 13.52 21.28
N MET A 219 18.89 14.65 20.77
CA MET A 219 18.33 15.38 19.63
C MET A 219 19.41 16.03 18.80
N GLU A 220 19.17 16.14 17.49
CA GLU A 220 20.03 16.85 16.55
C GLU A 220 19.35 18.14 16.10
N LEU A 221 20.09 19.24 16.08
CA LEU A 221 19.61 20.52 15.57
C LEU A 221 19.77 20.61 14.05
N GLY A 222 18.91 21.42 13.43
CA GLY A 222 19.03 21.75 12.01
C GLY A 222 20.27 22.58 11.74
N SER A 223 20.94 22.28 10.63
CA SER A 223 22.11 23.04 10.20
C SER A 223 21.72 24.42 9.68
N ASP A 224 22.61 25.40 9.84
CA ASP A 224 22.44 26.75 9.31
C ASP A 224 22.21 26.73 7.78
N GLY A 225 21.35 27.61 7.29
CA GLY A 225 20.97 27.69 5.88
C GLY A 225 20.02 26.61 5.37
N THR A 226 19.51 25.74 6.24
CA THR A 226 18.50 24.74 5.88
C THR A 226 17.08 25.19 6.24
N LYS A 227 16.06 24.55 5.67
CA LYS A 227 14.65 24.85 6.01
C LYS A 227 14.28 24.56 7.46
N ILE A 228 15.14 23.87 8.19
CA ILE A 228 14.96 23.49 9.61
C ILE A 228 15.95 24.18 10.53
N GLU A 229 16.57 25.28 10.05
CA GLU A 229 17.44 26.12 10.87
C GLU A 229 16.69 26.63 12.11
N GLY A 230 17.35 26.56 13.26
CA GLY A 230 16.77 26.93 14.56
C GLY A 230 15.81 25.92 15.17
N GLY A 231 15.44 24.86 14.44
CA GLY A 231 14.62 23.76 14.91
C GLY A 231 15.40 22.46 15.07
N ILE A 232 14.76 21.39 15.53
CA ILE A 232 15.36 20.06 15.54
C ILE A 232 15.38 19.44 14.13
N ALA A 233 16.48 18.81 13.76
CA ALA A 233 16.56 17.94 12.57
C ALA A 233 15.96 16.57 12.87
N SER A 234 16.28 15.98 14.02
CA SER A 234 15.80 14.67 14.44
C SER A 234 15.83 14.49 15.95
N LEU A 235 15.00 13.57 16.45
CA LEU A 235 15.08 13.01 17.79
C LEU A 235 15.78 11.65 17.72
N ILE A 236 16.64 11.36 18.70
CA ILE A 236 17.30 10.07 18.88
C ILE A 236 16.59 9.34 20.02
N CYS A 237 16.08 8.15 19.73
CA CYS A 237 15.20 7.44 20.64
C CYS A 237 15.71 6.04 20.98
N SER A 238 15.61 5.66 22.25
CA SER A 238 15.64 4.26 22.66
C SER A 238 14.25 3.66 22.44
N VAL A 239 14.18 2.56 21.70
CA VAL A 239 12.92 1.87 21.37
C VAL A 239 13.02 0.40 21.78
N PRO A 240 12.06 -0.15 22.55
CA PRO A 240 12.06 -1.56 22.92
C PRO A 240 12.20 -2.47 21.71
N GLY A 241 13.10 -3.47 21.81
CA GLY A 241 13.41 -4.41 20.73
C GLY A 241 14.29 -3.86 19.61
N CYS A 242 14.78 -2.62 19.71
CA CYS A 242 15.89 -2.11 18.88
C CYS A 242 17.20 -2.24 19.67
N THR A 243 18.29 -2.62 18.98
CA THR A 243 19.63 -2.78 19.59
C THR A 243 20.47 -1.51 19.49
N VAL A 244 20.06 -0.57 18.63
CA VAL A 244 20.70 0.73 18.43
C VAL A 244 19.66 1.85 18.55
N PRO A 245 20.09 3.08 18.90
CA PRO A 245 19.19 4.23 18.92
C PRO A 245 18.52 4.46 17.57
N VAL A 246 17.23 4.81 17.61
CA VAL A 246 16.42 5.10 16.42
C VAL A 246 16.41 6.60 16.18
N ARG A 247 16.80 7.00 14.97
CA ARG A 247 16.77 8.39 14.52
C ARG A 247 15.43 8.71 13.88
N VAL A 248 14.65 9.61 14.49
CA VAL A 248 13.33 10.05 14.02
C VAL A 248 13.46 11.47 13.47
N GLY A 249 13.52 11.63 12.15
CA GLY A 249 13.75 12.93 11.50
C GLY A 249 12.54 13.47 10.71
N SER A 250 11.45 12.71 10.62
CA SER A 250 10.24 13.07 9.86
C SER A 250 9.00 13.06 10.76
N GLY A 251 7.89 13.64 10.26
CA GLY A 251 6.61 13.69 10.97
C GLY A 251 6.40 14.95 11.82
N PHE A 252 7.40 15.80 11.93
CA PHE A 252 7.28 17.06 12.70
C PHE A 252 6.74 18.19 11.83
N THR A 253 5.87 19.01 12.40
CA THR A 253 5.58 20.35 11.89
C THR A 253 6.76 21.31 12.14
N ASN A 254 6.78 22.46 11.48
CA ASN A 254 7.82 23.47 11.71
C ASN A 254 7.72 24.03 13.15
N GLU A 255 6.52 24.19 13.66
CA GLU A 255 6.25 24.66 15.03
C GLU A 255 6.79 23.66 16.06
N GLU A 256 6.56 22.35 15.85
CA GLU A 256 7.10 21.30 16.73
C GLU A 256 8.62 21.25 16.70
N ARG A 257 9.24 21.45 15.54
CA ARG A 257 10.70 21.51 15.42
C ARG A 257 11.30 22.65 16.22
N LEU A 258 10.73 23.85 16.12
CA LEU A 258 11.15 25.01 16.88
C LEU A 258 10.85 24.84 18.38
N TYR A 259 9.67 24.33 18.71
CA TYR A 259 9.29 24.07 20.09
C TYR A 259 10.25 23.12 20.80
N PHE A 260 10.61 22.00 20.17
CA PHE A 260 11.52 21.01 20.75
C PHE A 260 12.97 21.48 20.82
N ALA A 261 13.40 22.41 19.97
CA ALA A 261 14.71 23.03 20.08
C ALA A 261 14.83 23.90 21.35
N ILE A 262 13.74 24.57 21.77
CA ILE A 262 13.67 25.41 22.94
C ILE A 262 13.32 24.58 24.19
N HIS A 263 12.34 23.67 24.06
CA HIS A 263 11.82 22.83 25.13
C HIS A 263 12.24 21.37 24.90
N SER A 264 13.49 21.06 25.27
CA SER A 264 14.08 19.75 25.02
C SER A 264 13.14 18.59 25.44
N PRO A 265 12.82 17.67 24.53
CA PRO A 265 12.00 16.50 24.84
C PRO A 265 12.83 15.32 25.42
N ILE A 266 14.13 15.49 25.69
CA ILE A 266 14.99 14.43 26.22
C ILE A 266 14.39 13.87 27.52
N GLY A 267 14.35 12.56 27.62
CA GLY A 267 13.73 11.83 28.73
C GLY A 267 12.23 11.57 28.59
N LYS A 268 11.56 12.22 27.64
CA LYS A 268 10.12 12.03 27.39
C LYS A 268 9.86 10.89 26.42
N LEU A 269 8.64 10.35 26.45
CA LEU A 269 8.15 9.33 25.50
C LEU A 269 7.50 9.99 24.31
N ILE A 270 7.74 9.39 23.11
CA ILE A 270 7.06 9.76 21.89
C ILE A 270 6.44 8.53 21.23
N GLU A 271 5.33 8.71 20.54
CA GLU A 271 4.81 7.74 19.57
C GLU A 271 5.54 7.91 18.25
N ILE A 272 5.94 6.77 17.68
CA ILE A 272 6.68 6.66 16.43
C ILE A 272 5.92 5.70 15.54
N ASP A 273 5.56 6.13 14.34
CA ASP A 273 5.11 5.22 13.30
C ASP A 273 6.33 4.73 12.50
N ALA A 274 6.39 3.44 12.20
CA ALA A 274 7.43 2.88 11.35
C ALA A 274 6.93 1.66 10.57
N PHE A 275 7.61 1.31 9.47
CA PHE A 275 7.29 0.08 8.71
C PHE A 275 7.62 -1.23 9.44
N GLY A 276 8.02 -1.14 10.69
CA GLY A 276 8.48 -2.25 11.48
C GLY A 276 9.98 -2.14 11.79
N ARG A 277 10.54 -3.21 12.34
CA ARG A 277 11.98 -3.29 12.63
C ARG A 277 12.76 -3.72 11.41
N THR A 278 13.96 -3.17 11.24
CA THR A 278 14.93 -3.56 10.21
C THR A 278 16.24 -3.95 10.85
N LYS A 279 16.99 -4.84 10.19
CA LYS A 279 18.30 -5.30 10.64
C LYS A 279 19.35 -4.89 9.62
N ASN A 280 20.42 -4.22 10.06
CA ASN A 280 21.51 -3.82 9.19
C ASN A 280 22.51 -4.99 8.97
N LYS A 281 23.52 -4.77 8.12
CA LYS A 281 24.57 -5.76 7.81
C LYS A 281 25.44 -6.17 9.01
N HIS A 282 25.42 -5.38 10.08
CA HIS A 282 26.17 -5.65 11.32
C HIS A 282 25.32 -6.41 12.37
N GLY A 283 24.05 -6.64 12.06
CA GLY A 283 23.11 -7.31 12.95
C GLY A 283 22.32 -6.39 13.87
N ASP A 284 22.54 -5.06 13.78
CA ASP A 284 21.82 -4.10 14.61
C ASP A 284 20.38 -3.96 14.16
N ILE A 285 19.47 -3.91 15.13
CA ILE A 285 18.04 -3.74 14.93
C ILE A 285 17.66 -2.29 15.19
N SER A 286 16.98 -1.68 14.22
CA SER A 286 16.43 -0.33 14.27
C SER A 286 14.99 -0.30 13.70
N LEU A 287 14.34 0.86 13.61
CA LEU A 287 13.08 1.01 12.91
C LEU A 287 13.29 1.40 11.45
N SER A 288 12.45 0.85 10.56
CA SER A 288 12.41 1.24 9.15
C SER A 288 11.50 2.44 8.98
N MET A 289 12.04 3.54 8.45
CA MET A 289 11.32 4.79 8.16
C MET A 289 10.51 5.32 9.35
N PRO A 290 11.15 5.65 10.46
CA PRO A 290 10.46 6.16 11.64
C PRO A 290 9.94 7.58 11.42
N ILE A 291 8.68 7.80 11.81
CA ILE A 291 7.97 9.08 11.72
C ILE A 291 7.44 9.44 13.11
N PHE A 292 7.71 10.65 13.55
CA PHE A 292 7.14 11.20 14.78
C PHE A 292 5.64 11.37 14.63
N LYS A 293 4.87 10.95 15.65
CA LYS A 293 3.43 11.16 15.76
C LYS A 293 3.06 12.19 16.79
N LYS A 294 3.45 11.95 18.01
CA LYS A 294 3.14 12.85 19.13
C LYS A 294 4.01 12.58 20.34
N LEU A 295 4.06 13.57 21.22
CA LEU A 295 4.64 13.46 22.55
C LEU A 295 3.66 12.74 23.50
N LYS A 296 4.16 11.82 24.34
CA LYS A 296 3.37 11.18 25.41
C LYS A 296 3.85 11.60 26.81
N GLY A 297 2.98 11.38 27.81
CA GLY A 297 3.37 11.55 29.22
C GLY A 297 4.39 10.48 29.66
N THR A 298 5.16 10.78 30.70
CA THR A 298 6.32 10.01 31.14
C THR A 298 5.99 8.71 31.90
N GLU A 299 4.72 8.47 32.26
CA GLU A 299 4.33 7.44 33.24
C GLU A 299 4.25 5.98 32.71
N ILE A 300 4.35 5.77 31.39
CA ILE A 300 4.06 4.45 30.79
C ILE A 300 5.33 3.60 30.54
N TRP A 301 6.53 4.20 30.58
CA TRP A 301 7.78 3.49 30.20
C TRP A 301 8.20 2.40 31.20
N GLU A 302 7.94 2.61 32.49
CA GLU A 302 8.35 1.69 33.55
C GLU A 302 7.54 0.37 33.57
N SER A 303 6.37 0.37 32.94
CA SER A 303 5.49 -0.80 32.87
C SER A 303 5.70 -1.71 31.65
N ILE A 304 6.59 -1.34 30.70
CA ILE A 304 6.81 -2.06 29.43
C ILE A 304 8.19 -2.75 29.38
N ASN A 305 9.12 -2.42 30.27
CA ASN A 305 10.41 -3.06 30.48
C ASN A 305 10.28 -3.98 31.67
#